data_ff030997a44aac374d835842149b2d15
#
_entry.id   ff030997a44aac374d835842149b2d15
#
_cell.length_a   1.000
_cell.length_b   1.000
_cell.length_c   1.000
_cell.angle_alpha   90.00
_cell.angle_beta   90.00
_cell.angle_gamma   90.00
#
_symmetry.space_group_name_H-M   'P 1'
#
loop_
_entity.id
_entity.type
_entity.pdbx_description
1 polymer ?
#
loop_
_entity_poly.entity_id
_entity_poly.type
_entity_poly.pdbx_seq_one_letter_code
_entity_poly.pdbx_strand_id
1 'polypeptide(L)'
;MKKSIVTIITLLVAVCNGFAQLSPYDANEPIGWATLGNGVTGDETNTVYHVTTYEEMKNAFKKIDGEIKNRTIYFDADIYVPTKFFVGGAKNLTLYGKSGTKLYNNIHSTVQDESGIFYFKECENLIIRNIVMECAGAFDNSSADNMQLVTCKNVWVDHCDFLDGVDGCLDIKTGTDNVSITWCRFRYLKSPWPRPETKPKNSDDHRFPLLIGSGDDNTEDIGHLNTTIAYCWFDEGCMERTPRVRKGKIHVVNCD
;
A
#
# COMPACT_ATOMS: atom_id res chain seq x y z
N MET A 1 -68.61 34.51 25.79
CA MET A 1 -68.01 33.49 24.95
C MET A 1 -66.58 33.97 24.59
N LYS A 2 -65.53 33.45 25.25
CA LYS A 2 -64.11 33.79 24.95
C LYS A 2 -63.59 32.74 23.96
N LYS A 3 -63.27 33.17 22.74
CA LYS A 3 -62.58 32.31 21.76
C LYS A 3 -61.11 32.25 22.10
N SER A 4 -60.58 31.09 22.52
CA SER A 4 -59.16 30.83 22.66
C SER A 4 -58.55 30.58 21.28
N ILE A 5 -57.61 31.40 20.90
CA ILE A 5 -56.78 31.21 19.73
C ILE A 5 -55.65 30.33 20.15
N VAL A 6 -55.64 29.10 19.64
CA VAL A 6 -54.49 28.19 19.80
C VAL A 6 -53.48 28.50 18.67
N THR A 7 -52.38 29.15 19.01
CA THR A 7 -51.29 29.37 18.08
C THR A 7 -50.45 28.11 18.01
N ILE A 8 -50.52 27.38 16.93
CA ILE A 8 -49.66 26.25 16.64
C ILE A 8 -48.33 26.82 16.16
N ILE A 9 -47.30 26.78 17.02
CA ILE A 9 -45.93 27.07 16.64
C ILE A 9 -45.39 25.80 15.96
N THR A 10 -45.34 25.82 14.63
CA THR A 10 -44.65 24.78 13.86
C THR A 10 -43.15 25.05 13.98
N LEU A 11 -42.50 24.27 14.84
CA LEU A 11 -41.03 24.26 14.96
C LEU A 11 -40.49 23.61 13.70
N LEU A 12 -40.01 24.44 12.75
CA LEU A 12 -39.28 23.98 11.60
C LEU A 12 -37.92 23.52 12.10
N VAL A 13 -37.74 22.22 12.42
CA VAL A 13 -36.43 21.64 12.63
C VAL A 13 -35.80 21.58 11.25
N ALA A 14 -34.99 22.58 10.93
CA ALA A 14 -34.04 22.47 9.84
C ALA A 14 -33.05 21.35 10.24
N VAL A 15 -33.29 20.14 9.76
CA VAL A 15 -32.29 19.11 9.70
C VAL A 15 -31.25 19.63 8.73
N CYS A 16 -30.28 20.38 9.25
CA CYS A 16 -29.02 20.53 8.56
C CYS A 16 -28.42 19.12 8.45
N ASN A 17 -28.72 18.44 7.34
CA ASN A 17 -27.85 17.43 6.83
C ASN A 17 -26.53 18.15 6.52
N GLY A 18 -25.73 18.39 7.55
CA GLY A 18 -24.34 18.64 7.40
C GLY A 18 -23.76 17.37 6.80
N PHE A 19 -23.81 17.26 5.50
CA PHE A 19 -22.77 16.52 4.82
C PHE A 19 -21.51 17.19 5.32
N ALA A 20 -20.82 16.54 6.26
CA ALA A 20 -19.43 16.85 6.50
C ALA A 20 -18.85 16.85 5.10
N GLN A 21 -18.50 18.05 4.61
CA GLN A 21 -17.80 18.15 3.35
C GLN A 21 -16.52 17.38 3.62
N LEU A 22 -16.50 16.12 3.12
CA LEU A 22 -15.31 15.31 3.20
C LEU A 22 -14.18 16.21 2.74
N SER A 23 -13.16 16.37 3.56
CA SER A 23 -11.97 17.06 3.14
C SER A 23 -11.66 16.55 1.74
N PRO A 24 -11.25 17.38 0.76
CA PRO A 24 -10.81 16.89 -0.55
C PRO A 24 -9.74 15.81 -0.42
N TYR A 25 -9.19 15.62 0.77
CA TYR A 25 -8.19 14.63 1.13
C TYR A 25 -8.77 13.32 1.69
N ASP A 26 -10.06 13.27 2.04
CA ASP A 26 -10.79 12.05 2.37
C ASP A 26 -11.55 11.49 1.14
N ALA A 27 -11.30 12.07 -0.02
CA ALA A 27 -11.89 11.59 -1.25
C ALA A 27 -11.41 10.15 -1.53
N ASN A 28 -12.34 9.28 -1.93
CA ASN A 28 -12.05 7.94 -2.41
C ASN A 28 -11.34 7.96 -3.77
N GLU A 29 -10.53 8.97 -4.01
CA GLU A 29 -9.85 9.25 -5.27
C GLU A 29 -8.36 9.54 -5.02
N PRO A 30 -7.48 9.06 -5.88
CA PRO A 30 -6.05 9.34 -5.77
C PRO A 30 -5.77 10.83 -5.95
N ILE A 31 -4.67 11.29 -5.37
CA ILE A 31 -4.13 12.63 -5.58
C ILE A 31 -2.70 12.51 -6.12
N GLY A 32 -2.21 13.59 -6.71
CA GLY A 32 -0.81 13.69 -7.15
C GLY A 32 -0.48 12.82 -8.35
N TRP A 33 0.68 12.15 -8.34
CA TRP A 33 1.21 11.50 -9.53
C TRP A 33 0.33 10.39 -10.10
N ALA A 34 -0.40 9.64 -9.29
CA ALA A 34 -1.32 8.60 -9.76
C ALA A 34 -2.53 9.13 -10.54
N THR A 35 -2.74 10.45 -10.57
CA THR A 35 -3.83 11.08 -11.35
C THR A 35 -3.40 11.50 -12.76
N LEU A 36 -2.13 11.34 -13.13
CA LEU A 36 -1.64 11.78 -14.43
C LEU A 36 -2.16 10.90 -15.57
N GLY A 37 -2.30 11.51 -16.73
CA GLY A 37 -2.87 10.88 -17.90
C GLY A 37 -4.33 10.50 -17.68
N ASN A 38 -4.67 9.23 -17.81
CA ASN A 38 -6.01 8.73 -17.52
C ASN A 38 -6.25 8.48 -16.02
N GLY A 39 -5.22 8.72 -15.19
CA GLY A 39 -5.24 8.40 -13.77
C GLY A 39 -5.24 6.90 -13.49
N VAL A 40 -5.24 6.55 -12.19
CA VAL A 40 -5.45 5.17 -11.76
C VAL A 40 -6.93 4.94 -11.48
N THR A 41 -7.49 3.88 -12.06
CA THR A 41 -8.90 3.51 -11.93
C THR A 41 -9.09 2.12 -11.32
N GLY A 42 -8.05 1.28 -11.38
CA GLY A 42 -8.12 -0.12 -10.94
C GLY A 42 -9.08 -0.94 -11.80
N ASP A 43 -9.83 -1.83 -11.16
CA ASP A 43 -10.86 -2.63 -11.83
C ASP A 43 -12.14 -1.82 -12.04
N GLU A 44 -12.56 -1.69 -13.29
CA GLU A 44 -13.82 -1.03 -13.68
C GLU A 44 -14.90 -2.03 -14.11
N THR A 45 -14.60 -3.34 -14.05
CA THR A 45 -15.53 -4.39 -14.55
C THR A 45 -16.45 -4.94 -13.46
N ASN A 46 -16.18 -4.64 -12.19
CA ASN A 46 -16.85 -5.21 -11.02
C ASN A 46 -16.70 -6.74 -10.93
N THR A 47 -15.63 -7.30 -11.48
CA THR A 47 -15.29 -8.71 -11.31
C THR A 47 -14.62 -8.90 -9.95
N VAL A 48 -15.38 -9.31 -8.94
CA VAL A 48 -14.93 -9.37 -7.56
C VAL A 48 -14.66 -10.80 -7.13
N TYR A 49 -13.48 -11.02 -6.54
CA TYR A 49 -13.09 -12.27 -5.88
C TYR A 49 -13.00 -12.03 -4.37
N HIS A 50 -13.82 -12.68 -3.59
CA HIS A 50 -13.73 -12.68 -2.14
C HIS A 50 -12.80 -13.79 -1.68
N VAL A 51 -11.80 -13.46 -0.87
CA VAL A 51 -10.78 -14.43 -0.44
C VAL A 51 -10.59 -14.39 1.07
N THR A 52 -10.54 -15.57 1.68
CA THR A 52 -10.34 -15.78 3.10
C THR A 52 -9.15 -16.69 3.41
N THR A 53 -8.60 -17.33 2.38
CA THR A 53 -7.47 -18.25 2.47
C THR A 53 -6.39 -17.96 1.43
N TYR A 54 -5.18 -18.43 1.69
CA TYR A 54 -4.06 -18.31 0.74
C TYR A 54 -4.35 -19.03 -0.60
N GLU A 55 -5.05 -20.16 -0.56
CA GLU A 55 -5.42 -20.90 -1.77
C GLU A 55 -6.45 -20.10 -2.62
N GLU A 56 -7.44 -19.49 -1.99
CA GLU A 56 -8.38 -18.62 -2.68
C GLU A 56 -7.67 -17.38 -3.25
N MET A 57 -6.77 -16.76 -2.49
CA MET A 57 -5.92 -15.69 -2.96
C MET A 57 -5.14 -16.11 -4.21
N LYS A 58 -4.42 -17.24 -4.19
CA LYS A 58 -3.71 -17.77 -5.37
C LYS A 58 -4.64 -17.95 -6.57
N ASN A 59 -5.84 -18.46 -6.33
CA ASN A 59 -6.83 -18.68 -7.39
C ASN A 59 -7.32 -17.33 -7.98
N ALA A 60 -7.53 -16.31 -7.14
CA ALA A 60 -7.93 -14.98 -7.59
C ALA A 60 -6.86 -14.30 -8.46
N PHE A 61 -5.59 -14.62 -8.27
CA PHE A 61 -4.48 -14.13 -9.10
C PHE A 61 -4.14 -15.03 -10.31
N LYS A 62 -4.87 -16.12 -10.55
CA LYS A 62 -4.62 -16.94 -11.74
C LYS A 62 -4.83 -16.16 -13.03
N LYS A 63 -3.95 -16.40 -13.98
CA LYS A 63 -4.11 -15.87 -15.33
C LYS A 63 -5.34 -16.48 -16.00
N ILE A 64 -6.15 -15.61 -16.61
CA ILE A 64 -7.24 -16.00 -17.50
C ILE A 64 -6.83 -15.50 -18.87
N ASP A 65 -6.83 -16.38 -19.86
CA ASP A 65 -6.33 -16.08 -21.23
C ASP A 65 -4.90 -15.50 -21.24
N GLY A 66 -4.06 -16.00 -20.34
CA GLY A 66 -2.66 -15.58 -20.21
C GLY A 66 -2.41 -14.32 -19.40
N GLU A 67 -3.44 -13.62 -18.93
CA GLU A 67 -3.34 -12.34 -18.25
C GLU A 67 -4.00 -12.32 -16.86
N ILE A 68 -3.48 -11.45 -16.00
CA ILE A 68 -4.14 -11.02 -14.76
C ILE A 68 -4.68 -9.63 -15.04
N LYS A 69 -5.99 -9.49 -15.26
CA LYS A 69 -6.57 -8.17 -15.57
C LYS A 69 -8.02 -8.04 -15.13
N ASN A 70 -8.45 -6.79 -14.98
CA ASN A 70 -9.85 -6.41 -14.78
C ASN A 70 -10.52 -7.18 -13.65
N ARG A 71 -10.02 -7.00 -12.42
CA ARG A 71 -10.59 -7.66 -11.24
C ARG A 71 -10.32 -6.93 -9.94
N THR A 72 -11.23 -7.09 -9.03
CA THR A 72 -11.06 -6.72 -7.63
C THR A 72 -10.85 -7.98 -6.79
N ILE A 73 -9.82 -8.00 -5.96
CA ILE A 73 -9.59 -9.05 -4.96
C ILE A 73 -9.87 -8.46 -3.60
N TYR A 74 -10.90 -8.95 -2.94
CA TYR A 74 -11.36 -8.48 -1.65
C TYR A 74 -10.93 -9.46 -0.57
N PHE A 75 -10.08 -9.00 0.34
CA PHE A 75 -9.59 -9.80 1.47
C PHE A 75 -10.57 -9.70 2.64
N ASP A 76 -11.30 -10.76 2.92
CA ASP A 76 -12.33 -10.80 3.97
C ASP A 76 -11.82 -11.32 5.32
N ALA A 77 -10.64 -11.90 5.37
CA ALA A 77 -10.03 -12.46 6.56
C ALA A 77 -8.51 -12.29 6.57
N ASP A 78 -7.89 -12.47 7.73
CA ASP A 78 -6.44 -12.53 7.83
C ASP A 78 -5.89 -13.73 7.06
N ILE A 79 -4.87 -13.51 6.23
CA ILE A 79 -4.27 -14.54 5.40
C ILE A 79 -2.77 -14.63 5.67
N TYR A 80 -2.32 -15.82 6.06
CA TYR A 80 -0.90 -16.15 6.10
C TYR A 80 -0.36 -16.35 4.69
N VAL A 81 0.68 -15.60 4.32
CA VAL A 81 1.36 -15.64 3.02
C VAL A 81 2.71 -16.36 3.21
N PRO A 82 2.82 -17.66 2.89
CA PRO A 82 3.97 -18.48 3.29
C PRO A 82 5.27 -18.15 2.55
N THR A 83 5.17 -17.48 1.42
CA THR A 83 6.32 -16.97 0.64
C THR A 83 5.92 -15.68 -0.01
N LYS A 84 6.88 -14.82 -0.34
CA LYS A 84 6.61 -13.58 -1.07
C LYS A 84 5.81 -13.86 -2.35
N PHE A 85 4.65 -13.23 -2.47
CA PHE A 85 3.70 -13.48 -3.54
C PHE A 85 4.03 -12.62 -4.75
N PHE A 86 4.43 -13.26 -5.84
CA PHE A 86 4.80 -12.61 -7.08
C PHE A 86 3.58 -12.35 -7.98
N VAL A 87 3.40 -11.10 -8.40
CA VAL A 87 2.36 -10.68 -9.34
C VAL A 87 3.02 -9.98 -10.53
N GLY A 88 3.04 -10.64 -11.69
CA GLY A 88 3.68 -10.12 -12.89
C GLY A 88 2.68 -9.76 -13.99
N GLY A 89 2.84 -8.55 -14.57
CA GLY A 89 2.07 -8.10 -15.73
C GLY A 89 0.58 -7.87 -15.48
N ALA A 90 0.16 -7.66 -14.23
CA ALA A 90 -1.25 -7.43 -13.91
C ALA A 90 -1.70 -6.05 -14.39
N LYS A 91 -2.95 -5.95 -14.88
CA LYS A 91 -3.56 -4.70 -15.35
C LYS A 91 -4.96 -4.50 -14.77
N ASN A 92 -5.28 -3.26 -14.45
CA ASN A 92 -6.59 -2.88 -13.92
C ASN A 92 -6.97 -3.77 -12.73
N LEU A 93 -6.14 -3.76 -11.70
CA LEU A 93 -6.29 -4.60 -10.53
C LEU A 93 -6.57 -3.75 -9.30
N THR A 94 -7.63 -4.08 -8.58
CA THR A 94 -7.93 -3.51 -7.26
C THR A 94 -7.75 -4.59 -6.19
N LEU A 95 -6.92 -4.29 -5.19
CA LEU A 95 -6.80 -5.07 -3.97
C LEU A 95 -7.41 -4.27 -2.83
N TYR A 96 -8.35 -4.85 -2.13
CA TYR A 96 -9.07 -4.19 -1.05
C TYR A 96 -9.19 -5.09 0.17
N GLY A 97 -8.73 -4.61 1.33
CA GLY A 97 -8.89 -5.31 2.60
C GLY A 97 -10.18 -4.90 3.32
N LYS A 98 -10.91 -5.85 3.87
CA LYS A 98 -11.93 -5.56 4.88
C LYS A 98 -11.24 -4.89 6.07
N SER A 99 -11.88 -3.94 6.72
CA SER A 99 -11.29 -3.20 7.83
C SER A 99 -10.64 -4.12 8.88
N GLY A 100 -9.37 -3.88 9.14
CA GLY A 100 -8.54 -4.67 10.05
C GLY A 100 -7.98 -5.98 9.48
N THR A 101 -8.25 -6.29 8.21
CA THR A 101 -7.71 -7.50 7.56
C THR A 101 -6.21 -7.42 7.37
N LYS A 102 -5.53 -8.51 7.71
CA LYS A 102 -4.09 -8.61 7.65
C LYS A 102 -3.61 -9.68 6.70
N LEU A 103 -2.65 -9.32 5.84
CA LEU A 103 -1.78 -10.25 5.13
C LEU A 103 -0.46 -10.32 5.90
N TYR A 104 -0.02 -11.51 6.27
CA TYR A 104 1.14 -11.63 7.12
C TYR A 104 2.08 -12.78 6.77
N ASN A 105 3.36 -12.53 7.00
CA ASN A 105 4.44 -13.50 6.88
C ASN A 105 5.37 -13.32 8.07
N ASN A 106 5.54 -14.35 8.87
CA ASN A 106 6.35 -14.30 10.09
C ASN A 106 7.68 -15.08 9.96
N ILE A 107 8.14 -15.26 8.73
CA ILE A 107 9.36 -16.02 8.43
C ILE A 107 10.57 -15.09 8.43
N HIS A 108 11.56 -15.40 9.27
CA HIS A 108 12.92 -14.88 9.14
C HIS A 108 13.75 -15.86 8.34
N SER A 109 14.13 -15.48 7.14
CA SER A 109 14.93 -16.34 6.28
C SER A 109 16.01 -15.53 5.56
N THR A 110 17.17 -16.14 5.38
CA THR A 110 18.20 -15.65 4.48
C THR A 110 18.01 -16.15 3.04
N VAL A 111 17.05 -17.02 2.83
CA VAL A 111 16.68 -17.52 1.51
C VAL A 111 15.80 -16.48 0.83
N GLN A 112 16.14 -16.17 -0.40
CA GLN A 112 15.40 -15.21 -1.20
C GLN A 112 13.93 -15.63 -1.33
N ASP A 113 13.03 -14.67 -1.23
CA ASP A 113 11.58 -14.81 -1.44
C ASP A 113 10.81 -15.62 -0.37
N GLU A 114 11.45 -16.17 0.65
CA GLU A 114 10.73 -16.81 1.76
C GLU A 114 10.06 -15.81 2.71
N SER A 115 10.58 -14.59 2.78
CA SER A 115 10.03 -13.50 3.58
C SER A 115 9.44 -12.42 2.69
N GLY A 116 8.59 -11.56 3.26
CA GLY A 116 7.87 -10.52 2.51
C GLY A 116 6.46 -10.95 2.12
N ILE A 117 5.68 -10.02 1.54
CA ILE A 117 4.27 -10.29 1.20
C ILE A 117 4.03 -10.18 -0.29
N PHE A 118 4.23 -9.00 -0.89
CA PHE A 118 3.97 -8.80 -2.31
C PHE A 118 5.20 -8.34 -3.10
N TYR A 119 5.34 -8.87 -4.30
CA TYR A 119 6.23 -8.38 -5.33
C TYR A 119 5.44 -8.15 -6.63
N PHE A 120 5.15 -6.89 -6.95
CA PHE A 120 4.50 -6.51 -8.20
C PHE A 120 5.56 -6.14 -9.22
N LYS A 121 5.51 -6.75 -10.39
CA LYS A 121 6.42 -6.45 -11.49
C LYS A 121 5.67 -6.22 -12.79
N GLU A 122 6.02 -5.14 -13.51
CA GLU A 122 5.42 -4.82 -14.82
C GLU A 122 3.89 -4.70 -14.77
N CYS A 123 3.35 -4.23 -13.64
CA CYS A 123 1.92 -4.07 -13.45
C CYS A 123 1.49 -2.64 -13.77
N GLU A 124 0.24 -2.47 -14.19
CA GLU A 124 -0.30 -1.18 -14.58
C GLU A 124 -1.72 -0.98 -14.06
N ASN A 125 -2.03 0.24 -13.63
CA ASN A 125 -3.33 0.62 -13.12
C ASN A 125 -3.76 -0.20 -11.91
N LEU A 126 -2.99 -0.05 -10.82
CA LEU A 126 -3.18 -0.78 -9.56
C LEU A 126 -3.76 0.12 -8.48
N ILE A 127 -4.78 -0.37 -7.79
CA ILE A 127 -5.26 0.17 -6.53
C ILE A 127 -5.02 -0.86 -5.42
N ILE A 128 -4.36 -0.45 -4.34
CA ILE A 128 -4.09 -1.31 -3.16
C ILE A 128 -4.54 -0.54 -1.94
N ARG A 129 -5.64 -0.98 -1.30
CA ARG A 129 -6.28 -0.20 -0.24
C ARG A 129 -6.65 -1.03 0.99
N ASN A 130 -6.56 -0.36 2.14
CA ASN A 130 -7.12 -0.82 3.41
C ASN A 130 -6.61 -2.20 3.85
N ILE A 131 -5.34 -2.48 3.62
CA ILE A 131 -4.68 -3.75 3.93
C ILE A 131 -3.59 -3.52 4.96
N VAL A 132 -3.60 -4.30 6.04
CA VAL A 132 -2.47 -4.41 6.95
C VAL A 132 -1.49 -5.44 6.39
N MET A 133 -0.22 -5.08 6.21
CA MET A 133 0.84 -5.99 5.78
C MET A 133 1.85 -6.12 6.90
N GLU A 134 1.92 -7.29 7.53
CA GLU A 134 2.82 -7.54 8.66
C GLU A 134 3.84 -8.63 8.32
N CYS A 135 5.13 -8.31 8.54
CA CYS A 135 6.21 -9.27 8.40
C CYS A 135 6.84 -9.65 9.75
N ALA A 136 7.94 -10.37 9.68
CA ALA A 136 8.60 -10.97 10.84
C ALA A 136 9.37 -9.97 11.72
N GLY A 137 9.65 -8.78 11.22
CA GLY A 137 10.52 -7.77 11.86
C GLY A 137 11.86 -7.62 11.15
N ALA A 138 12.50 -6.49 11.37
CA ALA A 138 13.69 -6.09 10.64
C ALA A 138 14.82 -7.11 10.73
N PHE A 139 15.34 -7.48 9.57
CA PHE A 139 16.46 -8.40 9.41
C PHE A 139 17.16 -8.11 8.08
N ASP A 140 18.50 -8.09 8.06
CA ASP A 140 19.25 -7.82 6.83
C ASP A 140 19.08 -8.92 5.78
N ASN A 141 18.03 -8.80 5.01
CA ASN A 141 17.74 -9.66 3.86
C ASN A 141 17.22 -8.82 2.70
N SER A 142 18.03 -8.55 1.75
CA SER A 142 17.87 -7.56 0.66
C SER A 142 16.66 -7.74 -0.27
N SER A 143 15.76 -8.66 0.00
CA SER A 143 14.62 -8.91 -0.89
C SER A 143 13.28 -9.12 -0.17
N ALA A 144 13.21 -8.81 1.11
CA ALA A 144 12.09 -9.20 1.97
C ALA A 144 11.28 -8.01 2.52
N ASP A 145 10.86 -7.11 1.64
CA ASP A 145 9.96 -6.01 2.00
C ASP A 145 8.50 -6.51 2.15
N ASN A 146 7.68 -5.78 2.90
CA ASN A 146 6.24 -6.05 2.87
C ASN A 146 5.71 -5.98 1.44
N MET A 147 6.11 -4.96 0.67
CA MET A 147 5.71 -4.82 -0.73
C MET A 147 6.80 -4.19 -1.58
N GLN A 148 6.95 -4.68 -2.80
CA GLN A 148 7.82 -4.10 -3.81
C GLN A 148 7.03 -3.78 -5.07
N LEU A 149 7.28 -2.59 -5.65
CA LEU A 149 6.77 -2.15 -6.95
C LEU A 149 7.96 -2.01 -7.90
N VAL A 150 8.01 -2.83 -8.95
CA VAL A 150 9.13 -2.88 -9.89
C VAL A 150 8.58 -2.73 -11.31
N THR A 151 8.98 -1.72 -12.03
CA THR A 151 8.51 -1.41 -13.39
C THR A 151 6.97 -1.28 -13.47
N CYS A 152 6.33 -0.82 -12.40
CA CYS A 152 4.88 -0.62 -12.35
C CYS A 152 4.51 0.79 -12.77
N LYS A 153 3.28 1.00 -13.25
CA LYS A 153 2.76 2.32 -13.65
C LYS A 153 1.36 2.56 -13.13
N ASN A 154 1.08 3.81 -12.79
CA ASN A 154 -0.23 4.25 -12.30
C ASN A 154 -0.66 3.39 -11.11
N VAL A 155 -0.05 3.64 -9.96
CA VAL A 155 -0.29 2.87 -8.73
C VAL A 155 -0.79 3.78 -7.62
N TRP A 156 -1.86 3.37 -6.99
CA TRP A 156 -2.37 4.02 -5.79
C TRP A 156 -2.38 3.06 -4.60
N VAL A 157 -1.59 3.39 -3.59
CA VAL A 157 -1.54 2.68 -2.31
C VAL A 157 -2.19 3.56 -1.26
N ASP A 158 -3.26 3.11 -0.66
CA ASP A 158 -4.08 3.96 0.18
C ASP A 158 -4.60 3.26 1.43
N HIS A 159 -4.58 3.97 2.58
CA HIS A 159 -5.05 3.43 3.86
C HIS A 159 -4.43 2.05 4.21
N CYS A 160 -3.18 1.81 3.81
CA CYS A 160 -2.46 0.60 4.16
C CYS A 160 -1.60 0.81 5.40
N ASP A 161 -1.47 -0.23 6.23
CA ASP A 161 -0.58 -0.27 7.38
C ASP A 161 0.57 -1.25 7.07
N PHE A 162 1.79 -0.73 6.99
CA PHE A 162 3.01 -1.49 6.76
C PHE A 162 3.72 -1.71 8.09
N LEU A 163 3.79 -2.96 8.50
CA LEU A 163 4.24 -3.33 9.84
C LEU A 163 5.38 -4.34 9.76
N ASP A 164 6.46 -4.05 10.48
CA ASP A 164 7.56 -4.99 10.74
C ASP A 164 8.15 -5.63 9.48
N GLY A 165 8.39 -4.85 8.43
CA GLY A 165 9.07 -5.32 7.21
C GLY A 165 10.44 -5.93 7.53
N VAL A 166 10.88 -6.92 6.75
CA VAL A 166 12.14 -7.61 7.03
C VAL A 166 13.33 -6.80 6.53
N ASP A 167 13.44 -6.53 5.23
CA ASP A 167 14.46 -5.62 4.67
C ASP A 167 13.96 -4.16 4.66
N GLY A 168 12.67 -3.99 4.55
CA GLY A 168 11.96 -2.73 4.51
C GLY A 168 10.45 -2.93 4.42
N CYS A 169 9.69 -1.85 4.36
CA CYS A 169 8.25 -1.94 4.22
C CYS A 169 7.81 -1.81 2.76
N LEU A 170 8.17 -0.72 2.09
CA LEU A 170 7.74 -0.46 0.71
C LEU A 170 8.90 0.02 -0.15
N ASP A 171 9.17 -0.70 -1.23
CA ASP A 171 10.15 -0.32 -2.24
C ASP A 171 9.48 0.03 -3.58
N ILE A 172 9.85 1.18 -4.14
CA ILE A 172 9.44 1.65 -5.46
C ILE A 172 10.69 1.72 -6.33
N LYS A 173 10.81 0.82 -7.32
CA LYS A 173 12.08 0.59 -8.03
C LYS A 173 11.92 0.43 -9.54
N THR A 174 13.04 0.56 -10.24
CA THR A 174 13.25 0.10 -11.63
C THR A 174 12.20 0.64 -12.59
N GLY A 175 12.19 1.97 -12.78
CA GLY A 175 11.29 2.61 -13.74
C GLY A 175 9.80 2.60 -13.36
N THR A 176 9.46 2.22 -12.12
CA THR A 176 8.10 2.40 -11.60
C THR A 176 7.73 3.88 -11.63
N ASP A 177 6.50 4.21 -12.05
CA ASP A 177 6.13 5.61 -12.24
C ASP A 177 4.66 5.91 -11.94
N ASN A 178 4.36 7.20 -11.71
CA ASN A 178 3.02 7.69 -11.39
C ASN A 178 2.41 6.97 -10.17
N VAL A 179 3.11 7.04 -9.04
CA VAL A 179 2.68 6.40 -7.79
C VAL A 179 2.12 7.46 -6.84
N SER A 180 1.04 7.15 -6.17
CA SER A 180 0.56 7.89 -5.00
C SER A 180 0.40 6.96 -3.82
N ILE A 181 0.98 7.36 -2.69
CA ILE A 181 0.87 6.70 -1.39
C ILE A 181 0.14 7.67 -0.49
N THR A 182 -1.06 7.31 -0.04
CA THR A 182 -1.92 8.20 0.72
C THR A 182 -2.47 7.52 1.97
N TRP A 183 -2.52 8.27 3.09
CA TRP A 183 -3.09 7.78 4.34
C TRP A 183 -2.50 6.45 4.82
N CYS A 184 -1.27 6.14 4.44
CA CYS A 184 -0.57 4.94 4.86
C CYS A 184 0.20 5.18 6.16
N ARG A 185 0.33 4.11 6.94
CA ARG A 185 1.13 4.11 8.15
C ARG A 185 2.28 3.11 8.01
N PHE A 186 3.47 3.51 8.46
CA PHE A 186 4.66 2.68 8.48
C PHE A 186 5.16 2.59 9.92
N ARG A 187 5.42 1.38 10.41
CA ARG A 187 5.90 1.21 11.78
C ARG A 187 6.64 -0.11 12.00
N TYR A 188 7.45 -0.11 13.06
CA TYR A 188 8.20 -1.28 13.51
C TYR A 188 7.98 -1.46 15.00
N LEU A 189 7.24 -2.50 15.37
CA LEU A 189 6.92 -2.83 16.75
C LEU A 189 7.81 -3.95 17.31
N LYS A 190 8.43 -4.74 16.42
CA LYS A 190 9.34 -5.81 16.79
C LYS A 190 10.77 -5.29 16.84
N SER A 191 11.55 -5.76 17.80
CA SER A 191 12.99 -5.49 17.81
C SER A 191 13.66 -6.12 16.60
N PRO A 192 14.69 -5.45 16.01
CA PRO A 192 15.45 -6.03 14.92
C PRO A 192 16.09 -7.37 15.32
N TRP A 193 16.14 -8.29 14.38
CA TRP A 193 16.83 -9.55 14.58
C TRP A 193 18.36 -9.37 14.45
N PRO A 194 19.15 -10.01 15.31
CA PRO A 194 20.59 -9.92 15.20
C PRO A 194 21.07 -10.58 13.93
N ARG A 195 22.01 -9.92 13.27
CA ARG A 195 22.69 -10.45 12.09
C ARG A 195 23.55 -11.65 12.46
N PRO A 196 23.62 -12.71 11.63
CA PRO A 196 24.62 -13.76 11.78
C PRO A 196 26.03 -13.18 11.76
N GLU A 197 26.91 -13.61 12.67
CA GLU A 197 28.30 -13.13 12.81
C GLU A 197 29.15 -13.27 11.52
N THR A 198 28.70 -14.11 10.59
CA THR A 198 29.41 -14.37 9.32
C THR A 198 29.22 -13.31 8.26
N LYS A 199 28.30 -12.34 8.45
CA LYS A 199 28.08 -11.25 7.48
C LYS A 199 28.83 -9.98 7.87
N PRO A 200 29.36 -9.19 6.87
CA PRO A 200 30.03 -7.90 7.15
C PRO A 200 29.14 -6.95 7.94
N LYS A 201 29.74 -6.12 8.76
CA LYS A 201 29.06 -5.13 9.64
C LYS A 201 28.43 -3.99 8.82
N ASN A 202 27.29 -4.24 8.21
CA ASN A 202 26.34 -3.18 7.90
C ASN A 202 25.25 -3.20 8.98
N SER A 203 24.50 -2.15 9.14
CA SER A 203 23.48 -2.04 10.17
C SER A 203 22.58 -3.29 10.23
N ASP A 204 22.45 -3.91 11.40
CA ASP A 204 21.51 -5.01 11.61
C ASP A 204 20.06 -4.50 11.64
N ASP A 205 19.91 -3.18 11.73
CA ASP A 205 18.64 -2.52 11.89
C ASP A 205 18.11 -2.05 10.54
N HIS A 206 17.30 -2.88 9.91
CA HIS A 206 16.61 -2.60 8.65
C HIS A 206 15.19 -2.09 8.86
N ARG A 207 14.96 -1.27 9.89
CA ARG A 207 13.65 -0.63 10.10
C ARG A 207 13.45 0.54 9.12
N PHE A 208 13.34 0.19 7.85
CA PHE A 208 13.30 1.10 6.70
C PHE A 208 11.90 1.17 6.09
N PRO A 209 11.11 2.23 6.33
CA PRO A 209 9.73 2.29 5.86
C PRO A 209 9.59 2.43 4.33
N LEU A 210 10.35 3.31 3.67
CA LEU A 210 10.07 3.62 2.27
C LEU A 210 11.34 3.93 1.47
N LEU A 211 11.56 3.14 0.42
CA LEU A 211 12.65 3.34 -0.54
C LEU A 211 12.10 3.71 -1.92
N ILE A 212 12.66 4.76 -2.53
CA ILE A 212 12.37 5.18 -3.91
C ILE A 212 13.68 5.20 -4.69
N GLY A 213 13.84 4.23 -5.59
CA GLY A 213 15.03 4.02 -6.42
C GLY A 213 15.88 2.83 -6.02
N SER A 214 16.21 1.98 -7.00
CA SER A 214 16.94 0.72 -6.81
C SER A 214 18.39 0.94 -6.40
N GLY A 215 19.08 1.86 -7.06
CA GLY A 215 20.50 2.17 -6.86
C GLY A 215 20.86 3.50 -7.51
N ASP A 216 21.98 4.06 -7.11
CA ASP A 216 22.41 5.34 -7.64
C ASP A 216 22.74 5.26 -9.14
N ASP A 217 23.22 4.11 -9.61
CA ASP A 217 23.61 3.86 -10.98
C ASP A 217 22.49 3.26 -11.86
N ASN A 218 21.31 3.04 -11.31
CA ASN A 218 20.21 2.46 -12.08
C ASN A 218 19.66 3.46 -13.11
N THR A 219 19.94 3.21 -14.38
CA THR A 219 19.52 4.07 -15.49
C THR A 219 18.02 3.95 -15.81
N GLU A 220 17.37 2.85 -15.47
CA GLU A 220 15.93 2.65 -15.67
C GLU A 220 15.08 3.56 -14.78
N ASP A 221 15.67 4.10 -13.72
CA ASP A 221 15.01 5.06 -12.83
C ASP A 221 15.04 6.51 -13.37
N ILE A 222 15.81 6.78 -14.44
CA ILE A 222 15.95 8.15 -14.97
C ILE A 222 14.66 8.57 -15.65
N GLY A 223 14.07 9.67 -15.18
CA GLY A 223 12.80 10.21 -15.69
C GLY A 223 11.55 9.53 -15.14
N HIS A 224 11.71 8.51 -14.32
CA HIS A 224 10.67 7.75 -13.64
C HIS A 224 10.66 7.97 -12.12
N LEU A 225 9.99 7.14 -11.38
CA LEU A 225 9.84 7.18 -9.93
C LEU A 225 9.08 8.41 -9.41
N ASN A 226 8.23 9.00 -10.26
CA ASN A 226 7.41 10.13 -9.84
C ASN A 226 6.39 9.66 -8.79
N THR A 227 6.55 10.14 -7.56
CA THR A 227 5.80 9.63 -6.41
C THR A 227 5.23 10.76 -5.55
N THR A 228 3.95 10.68 -5.22
CA THR A 228 3.31 11.49 -4.19
C THR A 228 3.18 10.67 -2.91
N ILE A 229 3.56 11.27 -1.79
CA ILE A 229 3.40 10.73 -0.45
C ILE A 229 2.60 11.77 0.33
N ALA A 230 1.37 11.43 0.70
CA ALA A 230 0.51 12.42 1.34
C ALA A 230 -0.29 11.82 2.50
N TYR A 231 -0.36 12.56 3.61
CA TYR A 231 -1.09 12.16 4.81
C TYR A 231 -0.60 10.81 5.38
N CYS A 232 0.66 10.48 5.15
CA CYS A 232 1.27 9.26 5.66
C CYS A 232 1.91 9.51 7.02
N TRP A 233 1.97 8.46 7.81
CA TRP A 233 2.57 8.48 9.12
C TRP A 233 3.75 7.51 9.20
N PHE A 234 4.98 8.05 9.34
CA PHE A 234 6.21 7.31 9.62
C PHE A 234 6.36 7.20 11.14
N ASP A 235 5.70 6.21 11.69
CA ASP A 235 5.41 6.09 13.10
C ASP A 235 6.49 5.31 13.86
N GLU A 236 6.11 4.77 14.97
CA GLU A 236 6.94 4.09 15.97
C GLU A 236 7.93 3.10 15.33
N GLY A 237 9.18 3.20 15.72
CA GLY A 237 10.25 2.30 15.35
C GLY A 237 10.87 2.52 13.97
N CYS A 238 10.36 3.42 13.13
CA CYS A 238 11.02 3.79 11.87
C CYS A 238 12.36 4.49 12.16
N MET A 239 13.45 4.03 11.54
CA MET A 239 14.80 4.56 11.82
C MET A 239 15.37 5.40 10.70
N GLU A 240 15.34 4.88 9.47
CA GLU A 240 15.88 5.54 8.28
C GLU A 240 14.91 5.36 7.11
N ARG A 241 15.15 6.05 5.98
CA ARG A 241 14.36 5.96 4.75
C ARG A 241 12.90 6.40 4.96
N THR A 242 12.69 7.57 5.54
CA THR A 242 11.37 8.17 5.82
C THR A 242 11.02 9.38 4.93
N PRO A 243 11.04 9.30 3.60
CA PRO A 243 11.54 8.26 2.70
C PRO A 243 13.04 8.41 2.34
N ARG A 244 13.66 7.35 1.83
CA ARG A 244 14.93 7.46 1.09
C ARG A 244 14.65 7.59 -0.40
N VAL A 245 15.09 8.70 -0.99
CA VAL A 245 14.90 9.00 -2.41
C VAL A 245 16.24 9.02 -3.12
N ARG A 246 16.35 8.27 -4.22
CA ARG A 246 17.52 8.32 -5.09
C ARG A 246 17.26 9.08 -6.38
N LYS A 247 16.08 8.89 -6.97
CA LYS A 247 15.65 9.54 -8.22
C LYS A 247 14.15 9.81 -8.19
N GLY A 248 13.64 10.53 -9.18
CA GLY A 248 12.23 10.83 -9.33
C GLY A 248 11.84 12.26 -8.90
N LYS A 249 10.62 12.61 -9.20
CA LYS A 249 10.00 13.86 -8.73
C LYS A 249 9.06 13.52 -7.59
N ILE A 250 9.48 13.87 -6.39
CA ILE A 250 8.79 13.47 -5.17
C ILE A 250 8.00 14.64 -4.61
N HIS A 251 6.75 14.37 -4.32
CA HIS A 251 5.83 15.31 -3.69
C HIS A 251 5.43 14.75 -2.32
N VAL A 252 5.83 15.42 -1.24
CA VAL A 252 5.51 15.03 0.14
C VAL A 252 4.61 16.08 0.75
N VAL A 253 3.46 15.68 1.27
CA VAL A 253 2.45 16.60 1.80
C VAL A 253 1.81 16.04 3.07
N ASN A 254 1.79 16.84 4.13
CA ASN A 254 1.10 16.53 5.38
C ASN A 254 1.41 15.11 5.91
N CYS A 255 2.68 14.74 5.91
CA CYS A 255 3.18 13.52 6.53
C CYS A 255 3.79 13.84 7.90
N ASP A 256 3.74 12.86 8.81
CA ASP A 256 4.32 12.94 10.14
C ASP A 256 5.34 11.81 10.34
#